data_e49a866d47be8c0849039356409517c0
#
_entry.id   e49a866d47be8c0849039356409517c0
#
_cell.length_a   1.000
_cell.length_b   1.000
_cell.length_c   1.000
_cell.angle_alpha   90.00
_cell.angle_beta   90.00
_cell.angle_gamma   90.00
#
_symmetry.space_group_name_H-M   'P 1'
#
loop_
_entity.id
_entity.type
_entity.pdbx_description
1 polymer ?
#
loop_
_entity_poly.entity_id
_entity_poly.type
_entity_poly.pdbx_seq_one_letter_code
_entity_poly.pdbx_strand_id
1 'polypeptide(L)'
;PEEFNKVYEDLLKKRQEDMQKRGKDFKSILDSVFEITKDGLPYDDKKVEKLTVSYNNDTKVTLNYFIRERAGVCRHQALLGAYLLERLRKDGYVNGSVSVDRNEVPNVGGHAWIRYTTPNGQIFIIDPAQEYVGQLDKIGQWRWFYARPDDLKKLKK
;
A
#
# COMPACT_ATOMS: atom_id res chain seq x y z
N PRO A 1 18.00 0.51 2.63
CA PRO A 1 17.82 1.14 3.93
C PRO A 1 17.34 0.15 4.98
N GLU A 2 17.84 0.32 6.17
CA GLU A 2 17.63 -0.61 7.28
C GLU A 2 16.16 -0.69 7.69
N GLU A 3 15.46 0.45 7.70
CA GLU A 3 14.05 0.52 8.09
C GLU A 3 13.17 -0.27 7.12
N PHE A 4 13.42 -0.18 5.83
CA PHE A 4 12.69 -0.94 4.82
C PHE A 4 12.91 -2.44 4.99
N ASN A 5 14.16 -2.84 5.19
CA ASN A 5 14.50 -4.24 5.39
C ASN A 5 13.80 -4.82 6.61
N LYS A 6 13.76 -4.05 7.70
CA LYS A 6 13.10 -4.48 8.93
C LYS A 6 11.60 -4.71 8.72
N VAL A 7 10.93 -3.79 8.02
CA VAL A 7 9.50 -3.96 7.74
C VAL A 7 9.26 -5.21 6.90
N TYR A 8 10.12 -5.44 5.90
CA TYR A 8 10.00 -6.63 5.05
C TYR A 8 10.23 -7.92 5.84
N GLU A 9 11.23 -7.96 6.70
CA GLU A 9 11.49 -9.12 7.55
C GLU A 9 10.32 -9.39 8.50
N ASP A 10 9.75 -8.33 9.08
CA ASP A 10 8.56 -8.43 9.93
C ASP A 10 7.36 -8.97 9.15
N LEU A 11 7.20 -8.56 7.90
CA LEU A 11 6.16 -9.08 7.03
C LEU A 11 6.28 -10.60 6.84
N LEU A 12 7.47 -11.06 6.49
CA LEU A 12 7.72 -12.50 6.28
C LEU A 12 7.50 -13.30 7.57
N LYS A 13 7.96 -12.77 8.70
CA LYS A 13 7.80 -13.41 10.00
C LYS A 13 6.33 -13.52 10.39
N LYS A 14 5.56 -12.45 10.23
CA LYS A 14 4.13 -12.45 10.55
C LYS A 14 3.35 -13.41 9.66
N ARG A 15 3.72 -13.51 8.38
CA ARG A 15 3.09 -14.46 7.47
C ARG A 15 3.34 -15.90 7.91
N GLN A 16 4.57 -16.19 8.32
CA GLN A 16 4.93 -17.54 8.78
C GLN A 16 4.16 -17.90 10.07
N GLU A 17 4.07 -16.97 11.00
CA GLU A 17 3.30 -17.16 12.24
C GLU A 17 1.81 -17.36 11.94
N ASP A 18 1.24 -16.57 11.03
CA ASP A 18 -0.16 -16.69 10.64
C ASP A 18 -0.44 -18.05 9.97
N MET A 19 0.48 -18.51 9.11
CA MET A 19 0.37 -19.81 8.46
C MET A 19 0.35 -20.95 9.49
N GLN A 20 1.19 -20.87 10.53
CA GLN A 20 1.24 -21.87 11.59
C GLN A 20 -0.03 -21.90 12.42
N LYS A 21 -0.62 -20.74 12.69
CA LYS A 21 -1.83 -20.61 13.52
C LYS A 21 -3.12 -20.96 12.77
N ARG A 22 -3.23 -20.53 11.50
CA ARG A 22 -4.47 -20.61 10.74
C ARG A 22 -4.47 -21.69 9.67
N GLY A 23 -3.33 -22.28 9.37
CA GLY A 23 -3.22 -23.29 8.33
C GLY A 23 -3.75 -22.80 6.99
N LYS A 24 -4.80 -23.44 6.47
CA LYS A 24 -5.38 -23.09 5.16
C LYS A 24 -6.06 -21.73 5.13
N ASP A 25 -6.45 -21.21 6.31
CA ASP A 25 -7.17 -19.94 6.42
C ASP A 25 -6.25 -18.75 6.70
N PHE A 26 -4.95 -18.90 6.48
CA PHE A 26 -4.04 -17.78 6.68
C PHE A 26 -4.31 -16.67 5.66
N LYS A 27 -3.97 -15.44 6.05
CA LYS A 27 -4.29 -14.25 5.26
C LYS A 27 -3.61 -14.27 3.91
N SER A 28 -4.26 -13.69 2.90
CA SER A 28 -3.63 -13.50 1.60
C SER A 28 -2.41 -12.58 1.74
N ILE A 29 -1.48 -12.70 0.80
CA ILE A 29 -0.26 -11.90 0.84
C ILE A 29 -0.56 -10.41 0.71
N LEU A 30 -1.60 -10.04 -0.06
CA LEU A 30 -2.01 -8.64 -0.20
C LEU A 30 -2.59 -8.09 1.11
N ASP A 31 -3.38 -8.90 1.83
CA ASP A 31 -3.89 -8.52 3.15
C ASP A 31 -2.74 -8.32 4.14
N SER A 32 -1.71 -9.16 4.06
CA SER A 32 -0.54 -9.03 4.93
C SER A 32 0.24 -7.75 4.63
N VAL A 33 0.40 -7.40 3.35
CA VAL A 33 1.05 -6.14 2.95
C VAL A 33 0.24 -4.94 3.46
N PHE A 34 -1.08 -4.99 3.32
CA PHE A 34 -1.97 -3.95 3.82
C PHE A 34 -1.77 -3.72 5.31
N GLU A 35 -1.80 -4.79 6.11
CA GLU A 35 -1.68 -4.69 7.56
C GLU A 35 -0.30 -4.20 8.00
N ILE A 36 0.78 -4.76 7.44
CA ILE A 36 2.13 -4.37 7.85
C ILE A 36 2.44 -2.93 7.44
N THR A 37 1.87 -2.46 6.35
CA THR A 37 2.02 -1.08 5.91
C THR A 37 1.35 -0.12 6.90
N LYS A 38 0.13 -0.45 7.34
CA LYS A 38 -0.57 0.33 8.37
C LYS A 38 0.20 0.35 9.69
N ASP A 39 0.75 -0.79 10.08
CA ASP A 39 1.50 -0.90 11.33
C ASP A 39 2.83 -0.16 11.29
N GLY A 40 3.52 -0.21 10.15
CA GLY A 40 4.82 0.45 9.98
C GLY A 40 4.72 1.95 9.76
N LEU A 41 3.64 2.40 9.13
CA LEU A 41 3.35 3.82 8.87
C LEU A 41 1.92 4.14 9.25
N PRO A 42 1.62 4.25 10.56
CA PRO A 42 0.26 4.65 10.96
C PRO A 42 -0.11 5.99 10.34
N TYR A 43 -1.35 6.12 9.88
CA TYR A 43 -1.81 7.35 9.25
C TYR A 43 -1.95 8.44 10.29
N ASP A 44 -1.18 9.52 10.12
CA ASP A 44 -1.20 10.66 11.04
C ASP A 44 -0.75 11.91 10.29
N ASP A 45 -1.71 12.60 9.69
CA ASP A 45 -1.45 13.79 8.89
C ASP A 45 -0.90 14.95 9.73
N LYS A 46 -1.35 15.09 10.96
CA LYS A 46 -0.88 16.16 11.85
C LYS A 46 0.58 15.97 12.23
N LYS A 47 0.96 14.74 12.55
CA LYS A 47 2.35 14.42 12.89
C LYS A 47 3.25 14.60 11.66
N VAL A 48 2.80 14.17 10.48
CA VAL A 48 3.54 14.37 9.23
C VAL A 48 3.75 15.86 8.97
N GLU A 49 2.73 16.68 9.18
CA GLU A 49 2.85 18.13 9.02
C GLU A 49 3.91 18.71 9.95
N LYS A 50 3.89 18.34 11.24
CA LYS A 50 4.88 18.77 12.22
C LYS A 50 6.29 18.35 11.82
N LEU A 51 6.47 17.10 11.39
CA LEU A 51 7.76 16.57 10.98
C LEU A 51 8.29 17.31 9.74
N THR A 52 7.41 17.64 8.82
CA THR A 52 7.76 18.34 7.58
C THR A 52 8.17 19.80 7.88
N VAL A 53 7.47 20.47 8.78
CA VAL A 53 7.77 21.86 9.16
C VAL A 53 9.12 21.96 9.87
N SER A 54 9.57 20.91 10.53
CA SER A 54 10.88 20.88 11.22
C SER A 54 12.05 20.92 10.24
N TYR A 55 11.81 20.75 8.95
CA TYR A 55 12.83 20.77 7.90
C TYR A 55 12.61 21.98 7.00
N ASN A 56 13.71 22.55 6.50
CA ASN A 56 13.63 23.61 5.50
C ASN A 56 12.96 23.07 4.24
N ASN A 57 12.22 23.95 3.53
CA ASN A 57 11.49 23.56 2.31
C ASN A 57 12.33 22.87 1.25
N ASP A 58 13.64 23.06 1.29
CA ASP A 58 14.58 22.47 0.33
C ASP A 58 15.12 21.10 0.74
N THR A 59 14.76 20.62 1.93
CA THR A 59 15.26 19.34 2.45
C THR A 59 14.30 18.22 2.08
N LYS A 60 14.77 17.28 1.27
CA LYS A 60 13.99 16.07 0.98
C LYS A 60 13.97 15.18 2.19
N VAL A 61 12.79 14.94 2.74
CA VAL A 61 12.60 14.00 3.84
C VAL A 61 12.38 12.61 3.25
N THR A 62 13.23 11.65 3.60
CA THR A 62 13.16 10.30 3.08
C THR A 62 12.06 9.50 3.77
N LEU A 63 11.54 8.49 3.08
CA LEU A 63 10.53 7.59 3.64
C LEU A 63 11.01 6.89 4.90
N ASN A 64 12.31 6.58 5.00
CA ASN A 64 12.92 5.99 6.19
C ASN A 64 12.62 6.77 7.45
N TYR A 65 12.69 8.10 7.33
CA TYR A 65 12.44 8.99 8.46
C TYR A 65 11.01 8.84 8.98
N PHE A 66 10.04 8.78 8.06
CA PHE A 66 8.64 8.61 8.45
C PHE A 66 8.40 7.23 9.08
N ILE A 67 9.08 6.20 8.59
CA ILE A 67 8.99 4.87 9.19
C ILE A 67 9.51 4.90 10.64
N ARG A 68 10.66 5.54 10.87
CA ARG A 68 11.22 5.66 12.22
C ARG A 68 10.32 6.43 13.15
N GLU A 69 9.72 7.50 12.65
CA GLU A 69 8.82 8.35 13.44
C GLU A 69 7.41 7.79 13.55
N ARG A 70 7.11 6.68 12.84
CA ARG A 70 5.84 5.98 12.85
C ARG A 70 4.67 6.89 12.49
N ALA A 71 4.80 7.61 11.39
CA ALA A 71 3.74 8.46 10.88
C ALA A 71 3.87 8.59 9.37
N GLY A 72 2.74 8.55 8.67
CA GLY A 72 2.69 8.73 7.22
C GLY A 72 1.33 9.21 6.79
N VAL A 73 1.23 9.60 5.53
CA VAL A 73 -0.06 9.83 4.85
C VAL A 73 -0.14 8.88 3.65
N CYS A 74 -1.19 9.00 2.84
CA CYS A 74 -1.46 8.03 1.77
C CYS A 74 -0.26 7.76 0.87
N ARG A 75 0.48 8.81 0.48
CA ARG A 75 1.64 8.64 -0.41
C ARG A 75 2.77 7.85 0.24
N HIS A 76 2.98 8.04 1.53
CA HIS A 76 4.01 7.29 2.26
C HIS A 76 3.63 5.82 2.39
N GLN A 77 2.38 5.56 2.74
CA GLN A 77 1.86 4.20 2.84
C GLN A 77 1.88 3.49 1.48
N ALA A 78 1.50 4.19 0.41
CA ALA A 78 1.52 3.62 -0.93
C ALA A 78 2.95 3.24 -1.35
N LEU A 79 3.93 4.11 -1.09
CA LEU A 79 5.33 3.83 -1.43
C LEU A 79 5.88 2.65 -0.63
N LEU A 80 5.59 2.57 0.67
CA LEU A 80 6.06 1.45 1.48
C LEU A 80 5.43 0.14 1.02
N GLY A 81 4.12 0.11 0.83
CA GLY A 81 3.43 -1.10 0.39
C GLY A 81 3.89 -1.56 -1.00
N ALA A 82 4.11 -0.63 -1.92
CA ALA A 82 4.63 -0.94 -3.24
C ALA A 82 6.04 -1.52 -3.16
N TYR A 83 6.88 -0.95 -2.31
CA TYR A 83 8.23 -1.49 -2.07
C TYR A 83 8.16 -2.93 -1.56
N LEU A 84 7.29 -3.20 -0.59
CA LEU A 84 7.14 -4.54 -0.03
C LEU A 84 6.68 -5.54 -1.09
N LEU A 85 5.73 -5.16 -1.93
CA LEU A 85 5.26 -6.02 -3.03
C LEU A 85 6.35 -6.26 -4.07
N GLU A 86 7.15 -5.25 -4.40
CA GLU A 86 8.28 -5.42 -5.31
C GLU A 86 9.33 -6.38 -4.74
N ARG A 87 9.61 -6.31 -3.43
CA ARG A 87 10.51 -7.24 -2.76
C ARG A 87 9.94 -8.66 -2.83
N LEU A 88 8.63 -8.81 -2.55
CA LEU A 88 7.96 -10.11 -2.64
C LEU A 88 8.02 -10.67 -4.06
N ARG A 89 7.89 -9.80 -5.07
CA ARG A 89 7.99 -10.22 -6.47
C ARG A 89 9.41 -10.71 -6.79
N LYS A 90 10.43 -9.97 -6.37
CA LYS A 90 11.83 -10.35 -6.60
C LYS A 90 12.17 -11.67 -5.91
N ASP A 91 11.60 -11.91 -4.73
CA ASP A 91 11.85 -13.12 -3.96
C ASP A 91 10.95 -14.29 -4.36
N GLY A 92 10.06 -14.10 -5.36
CA GLY A 92 9.24 -15.16 -5.93
C GLY A 92 7.93 -15.45 -5.22
N TYR A 93 7.53 -14.62 -4.25
CA TYR A 93 6.26 -14.82 -3.54
C TYR A 93 5.05 -14.36 -4.34
N VAL A 94 5.22 -13.36 -5.20
CA VAL A 94 4.17 -12.89 -6.11
C VAL A 94 4.78 -12.68 -7.50
N ASN A 95 3.93 -12.65 -8.54
CA ASN A 95 4.39 -12.58 -9.92
C ASN A 95 3.69 -11.51 -10.76
N GLY A 96 2.94 -10.64 -10.13
CA GLY A 96 2.24 -9.56 -10.82
C GLY A 96 3.04 -8.28 -10.92
N SER A 97 2.41 -7.24 -11.45
CA SER A 97 2.99 -5.90 -11.60
C SER A 97 2.49 -4.98 -10.50
N VAL A 98 3.36 -4.12 -10.00
CA VAL A 98 3.07 -3.19 -8.91
C VAL A 98 3.21 -1.76 -9.40
N SER A 99 2.26 -0.90 -9.06
CA SER A 99 2.36 0.53 -9.33
C SER A 99 1.72 1.33 -8.21
N VAL A 100 2.10 2.60 -8.10
CA VAL A 100 1.44 3.57 -7.23
C VAL A 100 0.61 4.49 -8.13
N ASP A 101 -0.69 4.48 -7.93
CA ASP A 101 -1.61 5.31 -8.68
C ASP A 101 -2.06 6.51 -7.83
N ARG A 102 -2.47 7.60 -8.49
CA ARG A 102 -2.93 8.82 -7.85
C ARG A 102 -4.14 9.38 -8.59
N ASN A 103 -5.03 10.01 -7.83
CA ASN A 103 -6.19 10.70 -8.41
C ASN A 103 -6.74 11.72 -7.40
N GLU A 104 -7.56 12.65 -7.88
CA GLU A 104 -8.35 13.50 -7.01
C GLU A 104 -9.60 12.73 -6.56
N VAL A 105 -9.83 12.71 -5.27
CA VAL A 105 -10.96 12.01 -4.67
C VAL A 105 -11.92 13.06 -4.09
N PRO A 106 -13.22 13.04 -4.45
CA PRO A 106 -14.18 13.99 -3.89
C PRO A 106 -14.15 14.01 -2.37
N ASN A 107 -14.09 15.21 -1.79
CA ASN A 107 -14.05 15.48 -0.35
C ASN A 107 -12.79 14.99 0.38
N VAL A 108 -11.83 14.41 -0.34
CA VAL A 108 -10.55 13.94 0.23
C VAL A 108 -9.37 14.74 -0.34
N GLY A 109 -9.42 15.09 -1.63
CA GLY A 109 -8.34 15.75 -2.33
C GLY A 109 -7.44 14.75 -3.06
N GLY A 110 -6.17 15.10 -3.25
CA GLY A 110 -5.20 14.22 -3.88
C GLY A 110 -4.97 12.97 -3.06
N HIS A 111 -5.05 11.80 -3.68
CA HIS A 111 -4.94 10.52 -2.99
C HIS A 111 -4.09 9.54 -3.79
N ALA A 112 -3.31 8.72 -3.10
CA ALA A 112 -2.44 7.72 -3.69
C ALA A 112 -2.71 6.34 -3.07
N TRP A 113 -2.56 5.30 -3.88
CA TRP A 113 -2.77 3.92 -3.45
C TRP A 113 -1.90 2.97 -4.26
N ILE A 114 -1.89 1.69 -3.88
CA ILE A 114 -1.14 0.65 -4.58
C ILE A 114 -2.06 -0.10 -5.51
N ARG A 115 -1.59 -0.33 -6.73
CA ARG A 115 -2.28 -1.16 -7.72
C ARG A 115 -1.40 -2.38 -8.01
N TYR A 116 -1.98 -3.55 -7.83
CA TYR A 116 -1.32 -4.82 -8.14
C TYR A 116 -2.10 -5.53 -9.23
N THR A 117 -1.42 -5.87 -10.34
CA THR A 117 -2.03 -6.54 -11.47
C THR A 117 -1.44 -7.93 -11.61
N THR A 118 -2.28 -8.96 -11.53
CA THR A 118 -1.84 -10.34 -11.69
C THR A 118 -1.48 -10.63 -13.15
N PRO A 119 -0.70 -11.70 -13.43
CA PRO A 119 -0.35 -12.04 -14.81
C PRO A 119 -1.55 -12.28 -15.71
N ASN A 120 -2.70 -12.74 -15.16
CA ASN A 120 -3.92 -12.95 -15.94
C ASN A 120 -4.83 -11.70 -16.01
N GLY A 121 -4.33 -10.55 -15.55
CA GLY A 121 -5.02 -9.28 -15.72
C GLY A 121 -5.98 -8.88 -14.62
N GLN A 122 -6.07 -9.63 -13.51
CA GLN A 122 -6.86 -9.23 -12.37
C GLN A 122 -6.18 -8.06 -11.64
N ILE A 123 -6.98 -7.08 -11.23
CA ILE A 123 -6.46 -5.86 -10.61
C ILE A 123 -6.92 -5.81 -9.16
N PHE A 124 -5.95 -5.63 -8.26
CA PHE A 124 -6.20 -5.44 -6.84
C PHE A 124 -5.77 -4.05 -6.42
N ILE A 125 -6.54 -3.46 -5.52
CA ILE A 125 -6.24 -2.16 -4.92
C ILE A 125 -5.85 -2.40 -3.47
N ILE A 126 -4.77 -1.76 -3.03
CA ILE A 126 -4.34 -1.78 -1.63
C ILE A 126 -4.23 -0.32 -1.21
N ASP A 127 -5.13 0.11 -0.35
CA ASP A 127 -5.22 1.49 0.09
C ASP A 127 -5.35 1.56 1.61
N PRO A 128 -4.21 1.58 2.32
CA PRO A 128 -4.25 1.63 3.79
C PRO A 128 -4.96 2.86 4.34
N ALA A 129 -4.81 4.01 3.71
CA ALA A 129 -5.41 5.26 4.18
C ALA A 129 -6.94 5.22 4.14
N GLN A 130 -7.53 4.55 3.13
CA GLN A 130 -8.97 4.36 3.01
C GLN A 130 -9.44 3.01 3.53
N GLU A 131 -8.54 2.27 4.17
CA GLU A 131 -8.82 0.97 4.77
C GLU A 131 -9.45 -0.02 3.80
N TYR A 132 -8.92 -0.06 2.58
CA TYR A 132 -9.43 -0.97 1.55
C TYR A 132 -8.32 -1.84 0.98
N VAL A 133 -8.61 -3.13 0.84
CA VAL A 133 -7.80 -4.08 0.08
C VAL A 133 -8.75 -5.06 -0.61
N GLY A 134 -8.62 -5.21 -1.93
CA GLY A 134 -9.47 -6.12 -2.69
C GLY A 134 -9.43 -5.89 -4.19
N GLN A 135 -10.23 -6.67 -4.93
CA GLN A 135 -10.29 -6.59 -6.37
C GLN A 135 -11.01 -5.32 -6.84
N LEU A 136 -10.47 -4.71 -7.89
CA LEU A 136 -11.04 -3.49 -8.46
C LEU A 136 -12.48 -3.71 -8.96
N ASP A 137 -12.75 -4.84 -9.58
CA ASP A 137 -14.08 -5.16 -10.14
C ASP A 137 -15.14 -5.42 -9.07
N LYS A 138 -14.76 -5.59 -7.81
CA LYS A 138 -15.68 -5.81 -6.68
C LYS A 138 -15.90 -4.57 -5.84
N ILE A 139 -15.30 -3.45 -6.27
CA ILE A 139 -15.45 -2.17 -5.58
C ILE A 139 -16.80 -1.54 -5.96
N GLY A 140 -17.51 -1.01 -4.97
CA GLY A 140 -18.76 -0.30 -5.20
C GLY A 140 -18.56 0.96 -6.03
N GLN A 141 -19.65 1.46 -6.63
CA GLN A 141 -19.61 2.61 -7.55
C GLN A 141 -18.96 3.85 -6.94
N TRP A 142 -19.04 4.02 -5.62
CA TRP A 142 -18.47 5.19 -4.95
C TRP A 142 -16.95 5.22 -4.93
N ARG A 143 -16.29 4.12 -5.33
CA ARG A 143 -14.83 4.05 -5.41
C ARG A 143 -14.32 4.02 -6.85
N TRP A 144 -15.08 4.61 -7.77
CA TRP A 144 -14.70 4.68 -9.19
C TRP A 144 -13.33 5.32 -9.42
N PHE A 145 -12.86 6.15 -8.49
CA PHE A 145 -11.59 6.86 -8.63
C PHE A 145 -10.37 5.92 -8.64
N TYR A 146 -10.51 4.68 -8.21
CA TYR A 146 -9.43 3.70 -8.31
C TYR A 146 -9.23 3.22 -9.75
N ALA A 147 -10.25 3.27 -10.57
CA ALA A 147 -10.20 2.76 -11.93
C ALA A 147 -9.49 3.75 -12.85
N ARG A 148 -8.65 3.21 -13.73
CA ARG A 148 -8.08 3.97 -14.85
C ARG A 148 -9.10 4.03 -15.99
N PRO A 149 -8.97 4.99 -16.94
CA PRO A 149 -9.89 5.03 -18.08
C PRO A 149 -10.04 3.71 -18.83
N ASP A 150 -8.95 2.97 -19.01
CA ASP A 150 -8.98 1.67 -19.68
C ASP A 150 -9.73 0.60 -18.88
N ASP A 151 -9.64 0.67 -17.54
CA ASP A 151 -10.38 -0.23 -16.66
C ASP A 151 -11.87 0.01 -16.78
N LEU A 152 -12.30 1.27 -16.86
CA LEU A 152 -13.71 1.63 -16.99
C LEU A 152 -14.31 1.06 -18.26
N LYS A 153 -13.55 1.02 -19.34
CA LYS A 153 -14.00 0.40 -20.60
C LYS A 153 -14.24 -1.09 -20.44
N LYS A 154 -13.40 -1.79 -19.69
CA LYS A 154 -13.55 -3.23 -19.42
C LYS A 154 -14.71 -3.52 -18.49
N LEU A 155 -14.93 -2.68 -17.48
CA LEU A 155 -15.98 -2.88 -16.49
C LEU A 155 -17.37 -2.61 -17.05
N LYS A 156 -17.49 -1.85 -18.15
CA LYS A 156 -18.76 -1.57 -18.81
C LYS A 156 -19.24 -2.69 -19.74
N LYS A 157 -18.41 -3.65 -20.00
CA LYS A 157 -18.77 -4.85 -20.74
C LYS A 157 -19.35 -5.87 -19.76
#